data_06da6654e291852dc2817611e136bb7f
#
_entry.id   06da6654e291852dc2817611e136bb7f
#
_cell.length_a   1.000
_cell.length_b   1.000
_cell.length_c   1.000
_cell.angle_alpha   90.00
_cell.angle_beta   90.00
_cell.angle_gamma   90.00
#
_symmetry.space_group_name_H-M   'P 1'
#
loop_
_entity.id
_entity.type
_entity.pdbx_description
1 polymer ?
#
loop_
_entity_poly.entity_id
_entity_poly.type
_entity_poly.pdbx_seq_one_letter_code
_entity_poly.pdbx_strand_id
1 'polypeptide(L)'
;MLYSTPNPHGGDLYSRKICLDFSANINPYGTPEAVKQAVIDSVSDLRHYPDPYCRELVTAISEFEGVGKEKILCGNGAAELIFSFCRSLGPKKALILDPCFSEYETALRASQCEVAHFSLKKETDFQLKGDFLPFLEHFDGDALMFCNPNNPTGQIISREMLEEILTICERRKMFLFIDECF
;
A
#
# COMPACT_ATOMS: atom_id res chain seq x y z
N MET A 1 10.55 -25.91 -9.03
CA MET A 1 9.10 -25.66 -9.17
C MET A 1 8.86 -24.16 -9.02
N LEU A 2 8.08 -23.53 -9.90
CA LEU A 2 7.85 -22.07 -9.87
C LEU A 2 7.13 -21.57 -8.60
N TYR A 3 6.45 -22.47 -7.86
CA TYR A 3 5.64 -22.15 -6.70
C TYR A 3 6.05 -22.97 -5.47
N SER A 4 7.35 -23.11 -5.23
CA SER A 4 7.88 -23.85 -4.07
C SER A 4 7.86 -23.03 -2.77
N THR A 5 7.74 -21.73 -2.88
CA THR A 5 7.67 -20.83 -1.71
C THR A 5 6.21 -20.65 -1.30
N PRO A 6 5.88 -20.80 0.00
CA PRO A 6 4.53 -20.51 0.47
C PRO A 6 4.14 -19.06 0.11
N ASN A 7 2.90 -18.89 -0.38
CA ASN A 7 2.35 -17.56 -0.58
C ASN A 7 2.12 -16.91 0.80
N PRO A 8 2.72 -15.75 1.11
CA PRO A 8 2.54 -15.06 2.39
C PRO A 8 1.15 -14.42 2.53
N HIS A 9 0.40 -14.33 1.42
CA HIS A 9 -0.94 -13.70 1.43
C HIS A 9 -2.02 -14.63 1.94
N GLY A 10 -3.02 -14.04 2.59
CA GLY A 10 -4.27 -14.70 2.92
C GLY A 10 -5.16 -14.93 1.69
N GLY A 11 -6.38 -15.45 1.92
CA GLY A 11 -7.38 -15.65 0.87
C GLY A 11 -7.18 -16.90 0.02
N ASP A 12 -6.37 -17.87 0.46
CA ASP A 12 -6.25 -19.17 -0.24
C ASP A 12 -7.49 -20.04 0.01
N LEU A 13 -8.49 -19.87 -0.83
CA LEU A 13 -9.73 -20.64 -0.82
C LEU A 13 -9.63 -21.93 -1.66
N TYR A 14 -8.50 -22.17 -2.31
CA TYR A 14 -8.33 -23.24 -3.31
C TYR A 14 -7.63 -24.48 -2.75
N SER A 15 -6.70 -24.31 -1.80
CA SER A 15 -5.91 -25.42 -1.27
C SER A 15 -6.67 -26.26 -0.24
N ARG A 16 -7.73 -25.73 0.39
CA ARG A 16 -8.53 -26.41 1.41
C ARG A 16 -9.94 -25.81 1.53
N LYS A 17 -10.89 -26.62 2.01
CA LYS A 17 -12.24 -26.13 2.32
C LYS A 17 -12.19 -25.26 3.58
N ILE A 18 -12.53 -23.99 3.44
CA ILE A 18 -12.56 -23.00 4.51
C ILE A 18 -14.00 -22.66 4.86
N CYS A 19 -14.34 -22.69 6.15
CA CYS A 19 -15.68 -22.30 6.63
C CYS A 19 -15.73 -20.81 6.97
N LEU A 20 -14.62 -20.27 7.53
CA LEU A 20 -14.47 -18.86 7.88
C LEU A 20 -13.06 -18.41 7.46
N ASP A 21 -12.97 -17.29 6.78
CA ASP A 21 -11.70 -16.71 6.35
C ASP A 21 -11.50 -15.34 6.98
N PHE A 22 -10.47 -15.25 7.85
CA PHE A 22 -10.01 -14.00 8.47
C PHE A 22 -8.61 -13.62 7.97
N SER A 23 -8.13 -14.28 6.92
CA SER A 23 -6.79 -14.05 6.37
C SER A 23 -6.74 -12.97 5.29
N ALA A 24 -7.88 -12.47 4.85
CA ALA A 24 -7.99 -11.41 3.85
C ALA A 24 -9.07 -10.40 4.25
N ASN A 25 -8.78 -9.12 4.00
CA ASN A 25 -9.71 -8.02 4.28
C ASN A 25 -10.72 -7.87 3.13
N ILE A 26 -11.70 -8.77 3.09
CA ILE A 26 -12.77 -8.75 2.08
C ILE A 26 -14.03 -8.15 2.70
N ASN A 27 -14.71 -7.28 1.95
CA ASN A 27 -15.99 -6.72 2.37
C ASN A 27 -17.02 -7.86 2.58
N PRO A 28 -17.50 -8.09 3.82
CA PRO A 28 -18.42 -9.19 4.12
C PRO A 28 -19.78 -9.04 3.45
N TYR A 29 -20.16 -7.84 3.03
CA TYR A 29 -21.39 -7.56 2.27
C TYR A 29 -21.25 -7.85 0.77
N GLY A 30 -20.07 -8.23 0.33
CA GLY A 30 -19.77 -8.53 -1.07
C GLY A 30 -19.66 -7.28 -1.94
N THR A 31 -19.69 -7.51 -3.26
CA THR A 31 -19.58 -6.44 -4.25
C THR A 31 -20.91 -5.68 -4.36
N PRO A 32 -20.94 -4.34 -4.26
CA PRO A 32 -22.14 -3.53 -4.48
C PRO A 32 -22.76 -3.79 -5.84
N GLU A 33 -24.09 -3.74 -5.92
CA GLU A 33 -24.83 -4.05 -7.16
C GLU A 33 -24.48 -3.10 -8.30
N ALA A 34 -24.28 -1.81 -8.01
CA ALA A 34 -23.86 -0.82 -9.01
C ALA A 34 -22.51 -1.17 -9.64
N VAL A 35 -21.57 -1.72 -8.85
CA VAL A 35 -20.25 -2.15 -9.35
C VAL A 35 -20.40 -3.38 -10.25
N LYS A 36 -21.23 -4.35 -9.85
CA LYS A 36 -21.50 -5.54 -10.69
C LYS A 36 -22.11 -5.13 -12.02
N GLN A 37 -23.09 -4.22 -12.00
CA GLN A 37 -23.72 -3.72 -13.23
C GLN A 37 -22.72 -3.00 -14.13
N ALA A 38 -21.87 -2.13 -13.58
CA ALA A 38 -20.81 -1.46 -14.34
C ALA A 38 -19.85 -2.44 -15.04
N VAL A 39 -19.49 -3.55 -14.34
CA VAL A 39 -18.67 -4.62 -14.95
C VAL A 39 -19.42 -5.30 -16.09
N ILE A 40 -20.72 -5.62 -15.93
CA ILE A 40 -21.53 -6.23 -16.96
C ILE A 40 -21.62 -5.31 -18.19
N ASP A 41 -21.88 -4.03 -17.99
CA ASP A 41 -22.02 -3.05 -19.05
C ASP A 41 -20.70 -2.88 -19.84
N SER A 42 -19.55 -2.96 -19.16
CA SER A 42 -18.21 -2.86 -19.77
C SER A 42 -17.82 -4.04 -20.66
N VAL A 43 -18.55 -5.17 -20.61
CA VAL A 43 -18.25 -6.36 -21.43
C VAL A 43 -18.29 -6.05 -22.92
N SER A 44 -19.15 -5.12 -23.36
CA SER A 44 -19.21 -4.69 -24.77
C SER A 44 -17.93 -4.03 -25.26
N ASP A 45 -17.12 -3.48 -24.35
CA ASP A 45 -15.91 -2.73 -24.66
C ASP A 45 -14.66 -3.62 -24.77
N LEU A 46 -14.76 -4.91 -24.38
CA LEU A 46 -13.66 -5.89 -24.44
C LEU A 46 -13.08 -6.08 -25.85
N ARG A 47 -13.78 -5.65 -26.88
CA ARG A 47 -13.29 -5.63 -28.28
C ARG A 47 -12.19 -4.58 -28.52
N HIS A 48 -12.02 -3.65 -27.60
CA HIS A 48 -11.04 -2.57 -27.69
C HIS A 48 -9.94 -2.73 -26.63
N TYR A 49 -8.76 -2.18 -26.90
CA TYR A 49 -7.77 -1.99 -25.85
C TYR A 49 -8.29 -1.00 -24.80
N PRO A 50 -8.01 -1.21 -23.53
CA PRO A 50 -8.37 -0.23 -22.49
C PRO A 50 -7.65 1.10 -22.74
N ASP A 51 -8.23 2.20 -22.25
CA ASP A 51 -7.59 3.51 -22.30
C ASP A 51 -6.29 3.50 -21.46
N PRO A 52 -5.09 3.60 -22.08
CA PRO A 52 -3.82 3.51 -21.38
C PRO A 52 -3.58 4.67 -20.39
N TYR A 53 -4.38 5.72 -20.46
CA TYR A 53 -4.30 6.88 -19.57
C TYR A 53 -5.41 6.89 -18.53
N CYS A 54 -6.32 5.93 -18.53
CA CYS A 54 -7.45 5.84 -17.59
C CYS A 54 -8.22 7.16 -17.43
N ARG A 55 -8.47 7.90 -18.52
CA ARG A 55 -8.91 9.31 -18.49
C ARG A 55 -10.20 9.53 -17.71
N GLU A 56 -11.19 8.64 -17.87
CA GLU A 56 -12.45 8.73 -17.13
C GLU A 56 -12.25 8.51 -15.64
N LEU A 57 -11.49 7.46 -15.27
CA LEU A 57 -11.18 7.15 -13.90
C LEU A 57 -10.36 8.26 -13.23
N VAL A 58 -9.31 8.76 -13.90
CA VAL A 58 -8.50 9.89 -13.42
C VAL A 58 -9.37 11.14 -13.21
N THR A 59 -10.34 11.38 -14.11
CA THR A 59 -11.26 12.52 -13.97
C THR A 59 -12.15 12.35 -12.73
N ALA A 60 -12.76 11.17 -12.57
CA ALA A 60 -13.62 10.88 -11.43
C ALA A 60 -12.88 10.96 -10.08
N ILE A 61 -11.65 10.42 -9.99
CA ILE A 61 -10.80 10.53 -8.80
C ILE A 61 -10.43 11.98 -8.53
N SER A 62 -10.04 12.74 -9.56
CA SER A 62 -9.68 14.16 -9.44
C SER A 62 -10.83 15.00 -8.87
N GLU A 63 -12.05 14.75 -9.32
CA GLU A 63 -13.26 15.44 -8.85
C GLU A 63 -13.63 15.04 -7.42
N PHE A 64 -13.49 13.75 -7.10
CA PHE A 64 -13.82 13.22 -5.78
C PHE A 64 -12.84 13.66 -4.69
N GLU A 65 -11.54 13.57 -4.98
CA GLU A 65 -10.46 13.88 -4.02
C GLU A 65 -10.04 15.37 -4.03
N GLY A 66 -10.47 16.15 -5.01
CA GLY A 66 -10.03 17.54 -5.17
C GLY A 66 -8.54 17.68 -5.52
N VAL A 67 -7.96 16.69 -6.18
CA VAL A 67 -6.54 16.63 -6.55
C VAL A 67 -6.38 16.79 -8.07
N GLY A 68 -5.35 17.50 -8.51
CA GLY A 68 -5.06 17.67 -9.93
C GLY A 68 -4.80 16.35 -10.68
N LYS A 69 -5.33 16.21 -11.88
CA LYS A 69 -5.21 14.99 -12.70
C LYS A 69 -3.77 14.56 -12.96
N GLU A 70 -2.85 15.50 -13.00
CA GLU A 70 -1.41 15.27 -13.18
C GLU A 70 -0.74 14.61 -11.97
N LYS A 71 -1.44 14.51 -10.85
CA LYS A 71 -0.99 13.85 -9.62
C LYS A 71 -1.59 12.47 -9.41
N ILE A 72 -2.38 11.98 -10.37
CA ILE A 72 -3.11 10.72 -10.26
C ILE A 72 -2.51 9.69 -11.21
N LEU A 73 -2.14 8.56 -10.68
CA LEU A 73 -1.72 7.37 -11.42
C LEU A 73 -2.63 6.20 -11.04
N CYS A 74 -3.27 5.59 -12.03
CA CYS A 74 -4.10 4.39 -11.85
C CYS A 74 -3.29 3.13 -12.14
N GLY A 75 -3.60 2.05 -11.41
CA GLY A 75 -2.97 0.73 -11.59
C GLY A 75 -3.95 -0.39 -11.22
N ASN A 76 -3.57 -1.64 -11.51
CA ASN A 76 -4.36 -2.83 -11.20
C ASN A 76 -4.13 -3.26 -9.74
N GLY A 77 -4.70 -2.50 -8.82
CA GLY A 77 -4.57 -2.70 -7.38
C GLY A 77 -3.30 -2.09 -6.80
N ALA A 78 -3.28 -2.01 -5.45
CA ALA A 78 -2.18 -1.40 -4.71
C ALA A 78 -0.82 -2.07 -5.00
N ALA A 79 -0.78 -3.39 -5.18
CA ALA A 79 0.46 -4.11 -5.42
C ALA A 79 1.20 -3.60 -6.66
N GLU A 80 0.51 -3.41 -7.81
CA GLU A 80 1.14 -2.85 -9.01
C GLU A 80 1.74 -1.46 -8.75
N LEU A 81 1.01 -0.61 -8.02
CA LEU A 81 1.48 0.74 -7.70
C LEU A 81 2.67 0.73 -6.75
N ILE A 82 2.67 -0.16 -5.74
CA ILE A 82 3.80 -0.35 -4.80
C ILE A 82 5.06 -0.76 -5.57
N PHE A 83 4.97 -1.78 -6.43
CA PHE A 83 6.11 -2.24 -7.23
C PHE A 83 6.59 -1.17 -8.21
N SER A 84 5.66 -0.46 -8.86
CA SER A 84 5.97 0.62 -9.79
C SER A 84 6.66 1.79 -9.09
N PHE A 85 6.20 2.16 -7.90
CA PHE A 85 6.80 3.18 -7.06
C PHE A 85 8.24 2.80 -6.70
N CYS A 86 8.46 1.63 -6.11
CA CYS A 86 9.78 1.17 -5.72
C CYS A 86 10.75 1.11 -6.92
N ARG A 87 10.27 0.60 -8.06
CA ARG A 87 11.09 0.48 -9.26
C ARG A 87 11.43 1.82 -9.91
N SER A 88 10.49 2.77 -9.90
CA SER A 88 10.67 4.08 -10.55
C SER A 88 11.58 4.99 -9.75
N LEU A 89 11.45 4.99 -8.43
CA LEU A 89 12.26 5.84 -7.55
C LEU A 89 13.61 5.21 -7.23
N GLY A 90 13.70 3.87 -7.19
CA GLY A 90 14.92 3.13 -6.93
C GLY A 90 15.58 3.51 -5.61
N PRO A 91 14.86 3.50 -4.47
CA PRO A 91 15.46 3.83 -3.18
C PRO A 91 16.58 2.85 -2.88
N LYS A 92 17.65 3.32 -2.27
CA LYS A 92 18.80 2.50 -1.90
C LYS A 92 18.58 1.78 -0.57
N LYS A 93 17.98 2.49 0.38
CA LYS A 93 17.68 1.98 1.72
C LYS A 93 16.38 2.56 2.22
N ALA A 94 15.41 1.68 2.45
CA ALA A 94 14.09 2.05 2.91
C ALA A 94 13.82 1.54 4.32
N LEU A 95 13.04 2.33 5.07
CA LEU A 95 12.48 1.95 6.36
C LEU A 95 11.04 1.52 6.17
N ILE A 96 10.67 0.38 6.77
CA ILE A 96 9.28 -0.05 6.92
C ILE A 96 8.94 -0.23 8.40
N LEU A 97 7.67 -0.03 8.75
CA LEU A 97 7.17 -0.37 10.07
C LEU A 97 6.87 -1.87 10.13
N ASP A 98 7.15 -2.53 11.25
CA ASP A 98 6.92 -3.96 11.42
C ASP A 98 6.09 -4.23 12.69
N PRO A 99 4.96 -4.97 12.60
CA PRO A 99 4.42 -5.65 11.42
C PRO A 99 3.76 -4.73 10.39
N CYS A 100 3.88 -5.09 9.11
CA CYS A 100 3.25 -4.39 8.00
C CYS A 100 2.82 -5.34 6.87
N PHE A 101 2.27 -4.78 5.81
CA PHE A 101 1.93 -5.53 4.61
C PHE A 101 3.18 -6.06 3.91
N SER A 102 3.20 -7.37 3.61
CA SER A 102 4.38 -8.08 3.10
C SER A 102 4.89 -7.58 1.75
N GLU A 103 4.02 -6.95 0.94
CA GLU A 103 4.40 -6.47 -0.38
C GLU A 103 5.39 -5.31 -0.35
N TYR A 104 5.45 -4.53 0.73
CA TYR A 104 6.43 -3.44 0.81
C TYR A 104 7.86 -4.00 0.76
N GLU A 105 8.16 -4.96 1.61
CA GLU A 105 9.48 -5.59 1.62
C GLU A 105 9.77 -6.31 0.31
N THR A 106 8.77 -7.03 -0.23
CA THR A 106 8.90 -7.75 -1.50
C THR A 106 9.24 -6.81 -2.66
N ALA A 107 8.53 -5.68 -2.77
CA ALA A 107 8.75 -4.70 -3.83
C ALA A 107 10.09 -3.97 -3.69
N LEU A 108 10.46 -3.59 -2.47
CA LEU A 108 11.74 -2.95 -2.18
C LEU A 108 12.91 -3.88 -2.51
N ARG A 109 12.87 -5.14 -2.08
CA ARG A 109 13.90 -6.14 -2.39
C ARG A 109 13.97 -6.44 -3.89
N ALA A 110 12.83 -6.52 -4.59
CA ALA A 110 12.77 -6.68 -6.04
C ALA A 110 13.41 -5.51 -6.79
N SER A 111 13.47 -4.34 -6.17
CA SER A 111 14.14 -3.14 -6.67
C SER A 111 15.59 -2.99 -6.16
N GLN A 112 16.15 -4.05 -5.55
CA GLN A 112 17.50 -4.08 -4.99
C GLN A 112 17.73 -3.08 -3.85
N CYS A 113 16.66 -2.68 -3.15
CA CYS A 113 16.71 -1.79 -2.01
C CYS A 113 17.11 -2.55 -0.73
N GLU A 114 17.96 -1.98 0.09
CA GLU A 114 18.19 -2.43 1.47
C GLU A 114 16.96 -2.09 2.30
N VAL A 115 16.42 -3.08 3.05
CA VAL A 115 15.23 -2.88 3.87
C VAL A 115 15.60 -2.91 5.34
N ALA A 116 15.29 -1.84 6.03
CA ALA A 116 15.37 -1.73 7.49
C ALA A 116 13.97 -1.73 8.09
N HIS A 117 13.85 -2.22 9.32
CA HIS A 117 12.59 -2.36 10.03
C HIS A 117 12.59 -1.52 11.30
N PHE A 118 11.50 -0.80 11.55
CA PHE A 118 11.20 -0.25 12.87
C PHE A 118 10.10 -1.10 13.51
N SER A 119 10.46 -1.86 14.54
CA SER A 119 9.53 -2.80 15.18
C SER A 119 8.57 -2.08 16.11
N LEU A 120 7.28 -2.14 15.79
CA LEU A 120 6.20 -1.72 16.66
C LEU A 120 6.04 -2.74 17.80
N LYS A 121 5.73 -2.26 19.00
CA LYS A 121 5.73 -3.10 20.20
C LYS A 121 4.32 -3.56 20.57
N LYS A 122 4.19 -4.83 20.87
CA LYS A 122 2.92 -5.42 21.35
C LYS A 122 2.46 -4.77 22.67
N GLU A 123 3.38 -4.41 23.53
CA GLU A 123 3.13 -3.77 24.84
C GLU A 123 2.47 -2.38 24.69
N THR A 124 2.60 -1.75 23.53
CA THR A 124 1.94 -0.49 23.17
C THR A 124 0.84 -0.69 22.13
N ASP A 125 0.32 -1.91 22.01
CA ASP A 125 -0.70 -2.27 21.03
C ASP A 125 -0.29 -1.89 19.59
N PHE A 126 0.98 -2.06 19.26
CA PHE A 126 1.58 -1.71 17.97
C PHE A 126 1.38 -0.26 17.53
N GLN A 127 1.11 0.64 18.46
CA GLN A 127 1.02 2.07 18.16
C GLN A 127 2.39 2.66 17.87
N LEU A 128 2.46 3.50 16.84
CA LEU A 128 3.65 4.31 16.59
C LEU A 128 3.78 5.38 17.68
N LYS A 129 4.91 5.38 18.39
CA LYS A 129 5.17 6.28 19.52
C LYS A 129 6.21 7.33 19.17
N GLY A 130 6.37 8.30 20.08
CA GLY A 130 7.28 9.43 19.90
C GLY A 130 8.77 9.07 19.78
N ASP A 131 9.16 7.83 20.16
CA ASP A 131 10.52 7.32 19.96
C ASP A 131 10.86 7.07 18.46
N PHE A 132 9.85 6.97 17.61
CA PHE A 132 10.02 6.84 16.17
C PHE A 132 10.62 8.08 15.52
N LEU A 133 10.20 9.27 15.92
CA LEU A 133 10.67 10.52 15.29
C LEU A 133 12.18 10.74 15.44
N PRO A 134 12.77 10.60 16.65
CA PRO A 134 14.22 10.63 16.79
C PRO A 134 14.93 9.52 16.03
N PHE A 135 14.35 8.34 15.92
CA PHE A 135 14.90 7.26 15.11
C PHE A 135 14.91 7.64 13.62
N LEU A 136 13.77 8.12 13.09
CA LEU A 136 13.63 8.54 11.69
C LEU A 136 14.60 9.67 11.37
N GLU A 137 14.80 10.61 12.28
CA GLU A 137 15.72 11.73 12.14
C GLU A 137 17.16 11.29 11.85
N HIS A 138 17.60 10.18 12.45
CA HIS A 138 18.97 9.67 12.32
C HIS A 138 19.06 8.44 11.40
N PHE A 139 17.95 7.98 10.84
CA PHE A 139 17.93 6.80 9.96
C PHE A 139 18.75 7.09 8.69
N ASP A 140 19.74 6.27 8.39
CA ASP A 140 20.58 6.37 7.19
C ASP A 140 19.91 5.69 5.99
N GLY A 141 18.87 6.31 5.45
CA GLY A 141 18.13 5.82 4.28
C GLY A 141 17.40 6.94 3.56
N ASP A 142 16.78 6.60 2.43
CA ASP A 142 16.19 7.54 1.48
C ASP A 142 14.70 7.30 1.21
N ALA A 143 14.09 6.30 1.87
CA ALA A 143 12.66 6.06 1.77
C ALA A 143 12.04 5.58 3.09
N LEU A 144 10.77 5.91 3.32
CA LEU A 144 9.91 5.41 4.38
C LEU A 144 8.61 4.92 3.75
N MET A 145 8.17 3.69 4.10
CA MET A 145 6.91 3.13 3.62
C MET A 145 6.11 2.55 4.79
N PHE A 146 4.82 2.86 4.85
CA PHE A 146 3.88 2.28 5.82
C PHE A 146 2.43 2.39 5.35
N CYS A 147 1.55 1.67 6.02
CA CYS A 147 0.10 1.72 5.83
C CYS A 147 -0.56 2.52 6.96
N ASN A 148 -1.57 3.32 6.64
CA ASN A 148 -2.36 4.07 7.62
C ASN A 148 -3.83 4.15 7.21
N PRO A 149 -4.75 3.43 7.87
CA PRO A 149 -4.57 2.50 9.00
C PRO A 149 -3.62 1.34 8.70
N ASN A 150 -2.84 0.90 9.70
CA ASN A 150 -1.81 -0.13 9.49
C ASN A 150 -2.41 -1.52 9.26
N ASN A 151 -1.99 -2.19 8.23
CA ASN A 151 -2.22 -3.61 8.01
C ASN A 151 -0.98 -4.41 8.50
N PRO A 152 -1.07 -5.33 9.50
CA PRO A 152 -2.31 -5.97 9.97
C PRO A 152 -2.89 -5.43 11.29
N THR A 153 -2.31 -4.43 11.92
CA THR A 153 -2.62 -4.07 13.32
C THR A 153 -3.89 -3.23 13.47
N GLY A 154 -4.37 -2.57 12.40
CA GLY A 154 -5.51 -1.66 12.43
C GLY A 154 -5.23 -0.32 13.13
N GLN A 155 -3.98 -0.09 13.58
CA GLN A 155 -3.62 1.14 14.27
C GLN A 155 -3.54 2.33 13.33
N ILE A 156 -4.00 3.47 13.82
CA ILE A 156 -4.00 4.74 13.07
C ILE A 156 -2.89 5.63 13.64
N ILE A 157 -2.09 6.19 12.75
CA ILE A 157 -1.12 7.23 13.08
C ILE A 157 -1.86 8.57 13.11
N SER A 158 -1.69 9.34 14.17
CA SER A 158 -2.37 10.64 14.27
C SER A 158 -1.89 11.62 13.21
N ARG A 159 -2.74 12.58 12.88
CA ARG A 159 -2.41 13.62 11.92
C ARG A 159 -1.16 14.41 12.32
N GLU A 160 -1.03 14.75 13.60
CA GLU A 160 0.12 15.48 14.12
C GLU A 160 1.41 14.70 13.91
N MET A 161 1.39 13.39 14.19
CA MET A 161 2.53 12.50 13.96
C MET A 161 2.86 12.39 12.47
N LEU A 162 1.86 12.30 11.59
CA LEU A 162 2.06 12.27 10.14
C LEU A 162 2.69 13.57 9.62
N GLU A 163 2.27 14.72 10.12
CA GLU A 163 2.82 16.03 9.76
C GLU A 163 4.30 16.15 10.21
N GLU A 164 4.65 15.63 11.39
CA GLU A 164 6.05 15.57 11.84
C GLU A 164 6.90 14.63 10.99
N ILE A 165 6.37 13.43 10.66
CA ILE A 165 7.04 12.49 9.75
C ILE A 165 7.29 13.15 8.39
N LEU A 166 6.27 13.78 7.81
CA LEU A 166 6.38 14.48 6.52
C LEU A 166 7.47 15.55 6.57
N THR A 167 7.48 16.37 7.63
CA THR A 167 8.49 17.43 7.84
C THR A 167 9.91 16.87 7.87
N ILE A 168 10.12 15.73 8.56
CA ILE A 168 11.42 15.06 8.59
C ILE A 168 11.79 14.53 7.21
N CYS A 169 10.86 13.84 6.54
CA CYS A 169 11.10 13.27 5.21
C CYS A 169 11.45 14.36 4.18
N GLU A 170 10.72 15.48 4.16
CA GLU A 170 11.01 16.62 3.28
C GLU A 170 12.39 17.21 3.52
N ARG A 171 12.71 17.51 4.78
CA ARG A 171 14.02 18.07 5.15
C ARG A 171 15.17 17.15 4.76
N ARG A 172 14.97 15.85 4.94
CA ARG A 172 15.97 14.83 4.64
C ARG A 172 15.96 14.36 3.19
N LYS A 173 15.01 14.83 2.39
CA LYS A 173 14.79 14.41 0.99
C LYS A 173 14.56 12.89 0.87
N MET A 174 13.83 12.33 1.83
CA MET A 174 13.39 10.95 1.83
C MET A 174 12.07 10.82 1.07
N PHE A 175 11.91 9.76 0.30
CA PHE A 175 10.61 9.41 -0.25
C PHE A 175 9.70 8.90 0.86
N LEU A 176 8.48 9.43 0.91
CA LEU A 176 7.44 8.98 1.83
C LEU A 176 6.32 8.33 1.02
N PHE A 177 6.06 7.04 1.30
CA PHE A 177 4.94 6.30 0.75
C PHE A 177 3.99 5.94 1.89
N ILE A 178 2.74 6.40 1.78
CA ILE A 178 1.66 6.08 2.72
C ILE A 178 0.59 5.31 1.94
N ASP A 179 0.32 4.09 2.37
CA ASP A 179 -0.75 3.26 1.84
C ASP A 179 -2.02 3.49 2.65
N GLU A 180 -3.05 4.02 2.02
CA GLU A 180 -4.34 4.37 2.62
C GLU A 180 -5.47 3.49 2.07
N CYS A 181 -5.20 2.19 1.87
CA CYS A 181 -6.18 1.28 1.28
C CYS A 181 -7.33 0.85 2.20
N PHE A 182 -7.39 1.33 3.46
CA PHE A 182 -8.44 1.04 4.44
C PHE A 182 -9.17 2.26 4.96
#